data_3cbda8d06af0bff41c49087fdeae4ab0
#
_entry.id   3cbda8d06af0bff41c49087fdeae4ab0
#
_cell.length_a   1.000
_cell.length_b   1.000
_cell.length_c   1.000
_cell.angle_alpha   90.00
_cell.angle_beta   90.00
_cell.angle_gamma   90.00
#
_symmetry.space_group_name_H-M   'P 1'
#
loop_
_entity.id
_entity.type
_entity.pdbx_description
1 polymer ?
#
loop_
_entity_poly.entity_id
_entity_poly.type
_entity_poly.pdbx_seq_one_letter_code
_entity_poly.pdbx_strand_id
1 'polypeptide(L)'
;MSIKVAINGFGRMGRLALRESWGCTDFQVVHINEIAGDVNSAAHLLRFDSVHGQWDNDVSVDGDKLIIDGHSIGYSQNQAIADTAWDKAGVDLVVDCTGTFKSPEALAPYFDQGVNKVVVSAPIKGFPREKVLNVVMGVNDHEYQGQNIITAASCTTNCIAPVVEVIHQCFGIAHGSMTTIHDMTNTQSIIDQYHKDLRRARAGSMSLIPTSTGSATAITEIFPELKGKINGVAVRVPLEIGRAHV
;
A
#
# COMPACT_ATOMS: atom_id res chain seq x y z
N MET A 1 -14.12 23.19 -1.20
CA MET A 1 -14.70 21.90 -0.74
C MET A 1 -13.53 20.97 -0.47
N SER A 2 -13.54 20.27 0.67
CA SER A 2 -12.52 19.26 0.98
C SER A 2 -12.71 18.04 0.09
N ILE A 3 -11.61 17.41 -0.37
CA ILE A 3 -11.64 16.18 -1.16
C ILE A 3 -12.19 15.05 -0.29
N LYS A 4 -13.18 14.32 -0.80
CA LYS A 4 -13.74 13.17 -0.10
C LYS A 4 -13.00 11.90 -0.50
N VAL A 5 -12.39 11.25 0.47
CA VAL A 5 -11.58 10.06 0.28
C VAL A 5 -12.28 8.83 0.83
N ALA A 6 -12.18 7.71 0.13
CA ALA A 6 -12.55 6.41 0.67
C ALA A 6 -11.34 5.47 0.70
N ILE A 7 -11.38 4.51 1.61
CA ILE A 7 -10.37 3.44 1.72
C ILE A 7 -11.04 2.11 1.37
N ASN A 8 -10.55 1.44 0.34
CA ASN A 8 -10.96 0.08 0.02
C ASN A 8 -9.87 -0.90 0.45
N GLY A 9 -10.19 -1.81 1.37
CA GLY A 9 -9.26 -2.68 2.07
C GLY A 9 -8.72 -2.03 3.35
N PHE A 10 -9.30 -2.41 4.48
CA PHE A 10 -8.94 -1.86 5.80
C PHE A 10 -8.03 -2.79 6.60
N GLY A 11 -7.17 -3.50 5.86
CA GLY A 11 -6.06 -4.27 6.40
C GLY A 11 -4.98 -3.35 7.01
N ARG A 12 -3.76 -3.86 7.17
CA ARG A 12 -2.67 -3.08 7.78
C ARG A 12 -2.42 -1.76 7.07
N MET A 13 -2.33 -1.76 5.73
CA MET A 13 -2.04 -0.53 4.98
C MET A 13 -3.15 0.50 5.08
N GLY A 14 -4.42 0.08 4.94
CA GLY A 14 -5.56 1.00 5.03
C GLY A 14 -5.68 1.64 6.41
N ARG A 15 -5.50 0.87 7.49
CA ARG A 15 -5.54 1.42 8.85
C ARG A 15 -4.41 2.39 9.14
N LEU A 16 -3.19 2.07 8.74
CA LEU A 16 -2.06 2.96 8.95
C LEU A 16 -2.16 4.22 8.09
N ALA A 17 -2.63 4.10 6.84
CA ALA A 17 -2.90 5.26 6.00
C ALA A 17 -3.93 6.21 6.64
N LEU A 18 -5.00 5.66 7.25
CA LEU A 18 -5.97 6.45 7.99
C LEU A 18 -5.35 7.13 9.21
N ARG A 19 -4.59 6.40 10.04
CA ARG A 19 -3.95 6.97 11.23
C ARG A 19 -3.02 8.14 10.89
N GLU A 20 -2.15 7.96 9.89
CA GLU A 20 -1.17 8.97 9.47
C GLU A 20 -1.81 10.20 8.82
N SER A 21 -2.94 10.00 8.16
CA SER A 21 -3.66 11.07 7.49
C SER A 21 -4.72 11.75 8.35
N TRP A 22 -5.00 11.23 9.55
CA TRP A 22 -6.02 11.79 10.42
C TRP A 22 -5.64 13.20 10.90
N GLY A 23 -6.57 14.13 10.78
CA GLY A 23 -6.33 15.53 11.06
C GLY A 23 -5.80 16.35 9.87
N CYS A 24 -5.55 15.73 8.72
CA CYS A 24 -5.29 16.46 7.49
C CYS A 24 -6.51 17.30 7.10
N THR A 25 -6.29 18.58 6.76
CA THR A 25 -7.36 19.52 6.41
C THR A 25 -7.70 19.51 4.91
N ASP A 26 -6.85 18.93 4.07
CA ASP A 26 -6.99 18.97 2.62
C ASP A 26 -8.05 17.98 2.11
N PHE A 27 -8.29 16.91 2.88
CA PHE A 27 -9.28 15.90 2.53
C PHE A 27 -9.96 15.32 3.78
N GLN A 28 -11.06 14.60 3.55
CA GLN A 28 -11.81 13.91 4.59
C GLN A 28 -12.07 12.46 4.17
N VAL A 29 -11.77 11.50 5.05
CA VAL A 29 -12.19 10.11 4.85
C VAL A 29 -13.66 9.97 5.19
N VAL A 30 -14.46 9.52 4.21
CA VAL A 30 -15.93 9.43 4.32
C VAL A 30 -16.46 8.00 4.28
N HIS A 31 -15.70 7.06 3.73
CA HIS A 31 -16.12 5.67 3.60
C HIS A 31 -14.96 4.69 3.66
N ILE A 32 -15.21 3.53 4.25
CA ILE A 32 -14.30 2.39 4.32
C ILE A 32 -15.03 1.15 3.83
N ASN A 33 -14.39 0.35 2.98
CA ASN A 33 -14.87 -0.97 2.61
C ASN A 33 -13.84 -2.03 2.99
N GLU A 34 -14.27 -3.10 3.72
CA GLU A 34 -13.40 -4.19 4.15
C GLU A 34 -14.18 -5.50 4.23
N ILE A 35 -13.70 -6.55 3.57
CA ILE A 35 -14.40 -7.82 3.46
C ILE A 35 -14.11 -8.80 4.62
N ALA A 36 -12.99 -8.63 5.31
CA ALA A 36 -12.48 -9.61 6.28
C ALA A 36 -13.05 -9.44 7.68
N GLY A 37 -13.73 -8.33 7.98
CA GLY A 37 -14.24 -8.08 9.32
C GLY A 37 -15.34 -7.01 9.35
N ASP A 38 -16.10 -7.01 10.41
CA ASP A 38 -17.14 -6.01 10.70
C ASP A 38 -16.54 -4.69 11.22
N VAL A 39 -17.39 -3.69 11.37
CA VAL A 39 -16.98 -2.36 11.86
C VAL A 39 -16.42 -2.39 13.28
N ASN A 40 -16.87 -3.33 14.15
CA ASN A 40 -16.34 -3.46 15.50
C ASN A 40 -14.91 -3.98 15.50
N SER A 41 -14.65 -5.00 14.66
CA SER A 41 -13.30 -5.52 14.45
C SER A 41 -12.38 -4.45 13.83
N ALA A 42 -12.90 -3.66 12.89
CA ALA A 42 -12.18 -2.56 12.28
C ALA A 42 -11.80 -1.47 13.30
N ALA A 43 -12.75 -1.07 14.17
CA ALA A 43 -12.52 -0.11 15.25
C ALA A 43 -11.47 -0.60 16.24
N HIS A 44 -11.56 -1.87 16.66
CA HIS A 44 -10.59 -2.47 17.56
C HIS A 44 -9.17 -2.48 16.96
N LEU A 45 -9.02 -2.97 15.74
CA LEU A 45 -7.73 -3.04 15.05
C LEU A 45 -7.18 -1.68 14.63
N LEU A 46 -8.04 -0.66 14.48
CA LEU A 46 -7.60 0.72 14.27
C LEU A 46 -7.05 1.31 15.57
N ARG A 47 -7.74 1.05 16.70
CA ARG A 47 -7.33 1.58 18.01
C ARG A 47 -6.06 0.92 18.55
N PHE A 48 -5.88 -0.39 18.33
CA PHE A 48 -4.76 -1.16 18.87
C PHE A 48 -3.94 -1.78 17.74
N ASP A 49 -2.68 -1.44 17.67
CA ASP A 49 -1.72 -2.00 16.71
C ASP A 49 -0.52 -2.57 17.45
N SER A 50 -0.10 -3.78 17.08
CA SER A 50 0.98 -4.49 17.80
C SER A 50 2.34 -3.83 17.60
N VAL A 51 2.53 -3.04 16.54
CA VAL A 51 3.80 -2.35 16.22
C VAL A 51 3.73 -0.89 16.63
N HIS A 52 2.64 -0.20 16.27
CA HIS A 52 2.49 1.25 16.49
C HIS A 52 1.75 1.58 17.80
N GLY A 53 1.33 0.57 18.56
CA GLY A 53 0.68 0.76 19.85
C GLY A 53 -0.77 1.26 19.75
N GLN A 54 -1.28 1.72 20.87
CA GLN A 54 -2.61 2.30 20.95
C GLN A 54 -2.61 3.67 20.28
N TRP A 55 -3.67 3.94 19.50
CA TRP A 55 -3.93 5.24 18.92
C TRP A 55 -4.66 6.13 19.91
N ASP A 56 -4.23 7.38 20.07
CA ASP A 56 -4.74 8.30 21.10
C ASP A 56 -6.10 8.91 20.75
N ASN A 57 -6.53 8.82 19.48
CA ASN A 57 -7.81 9.31 19.03
C ASN A 57 -8.97 8.45 19.57
N ASP A 58 -10.11 9.09 19.82
CA ASP A 58 -11.32 8.39 20.25
C ASP A 58 -11.93 7.61 19.10
N VAL A 59 -12.02 6.30 19.24
CA VAL A 59 -12.57 5.39 18.23
C VAL A 59 -13.75 4.61 18.83
N SER A 60 -14.91 4.77 18.23
CA SER A 60 -16.16 4.10 18.60
C SER A 60 -16.96 3.65 17.37
N VAL A 61 -18.07 2.98 17.60
CA VAL A 61 -18.95 2.44 16.56
C VAL A 61 -20.37 2.90 16.84
N ASP A 62 -21.07 3.36 15.80
CA ASP A 62 -22.50 3.67 15.83
C ASP A 62 -23.20 2.99 14.64
N GLY A 63 -23.93 1.91 14.94
CA GLY A 63 -24.55 1.05 13.92
C GLY A 63 -23.51 0.42 13.01
N ASP A 64 -23.55 0.74 11.75
CA ASP A 64 -22.63 0.32 10.69
C ASP A 64 -21.54 1.37 10.37
N LYS A 65 -21.33 2.34 11.26
CA LYS A 65 -20.40 3.44 11.04
C LYS A 65 -19.25 3.41 12.04
N LEU A 66 -18.06 3.70 11.56
CA LEU A 66 -16.91 3.98 12.37
C LEU A 66 -16.91 5.45 12.78
N ILE A 67 -16.77 5.72 14.06
CA ILE A 67 -16.71 7.08 14.60
C ILE A 67 -15.30 7.35 15.12
N ILE A 68 -14.67 8.40 14.66
CA ILE A 68 -13.35 8.83 15.10
C ILE A 68 -13.41 10.30 15.49
N ASP A 69 -13.14 10.63 16.74
CA ASP A 69 -13.23 11.99 17.29
C ASP A 69 -14.56 12.69 16.94
N GLY A 70 -15.65 11.93 16.97
CA GLY A 70 -16.98 12.40 16.61
C GLY A 70 -17.27 12.47 15.11
N HIS A 71 -16.31 12.21 14.23
CA HIS A 71 -16.52 12.15 12.78
C HIS A 71 -17.01 10.77 12.36
N SER A 72 -18.11 10.74 11.62
CA SER A 72 -18.78 9.52 11.16
C SER A 72 -18.25 9.09 9.78
N ILE A 73 -17.76 7.86 9.68
CA ILE A 73 -17.24 7.24 8.47
C ILE A 73 -18.13 6.04 8.13
N GLY A 74 -18.69 6.00 6.91
CA GLY A 74 -19.47 4.86 6.44
C GLY A 74 -18.62 3.60 6.31
N TYR A 75 -19.22 2.43 6.57
CA TYR A 75 -18.53 1.16 6.47
C TYR A 75 -19.33 0.15 5.65
N SER A 76 -18.65 -0.62 4.81
CA SER A 76 -19.25 -1.66 3.98
C SER A 76 -18.35 -2.90 3.89
N GLN A 77 -18.95 -4.04 3.47
CA GLN A 77 -18.26 -5.33 3.37
C GLN A 77 -18.49 -5.95 1.98
N ASN A 78 -18.22 -5.21 0.94
CA ASN A 78 -18.46 -5.62 -0.43
C ASN A 78 -17.18 -6.17 -1.08
N GLN A 79 -17.29 -7.30 -1.78
CA GLN A 79 -16.16 -7.94 -2.44
C GLN A 79 -15.81 -7.28 -3.77
N ALA A 80 -16.80 -6.94 -4.57
CA ALA A 80 -16.57 -6.26 -5.83
C ALA A 80 -16.61 -4.73 -5.65
N ILE A 81 -15.78 -4.03 -6.40
CA ILE A 81 -15.77 -2.55 -6.40
C ILE A 81 -17.13 -2.01 -6.75
N ALA A 82 -17.80 -2.63 -7.72
CA ALA A 82 -19.10 -2.19 -8.23
C ALA A 82 -20.26 -2.31 -7.21
N ASP A 83 -20.11 -3.17 -6.18
CA ASP A 83 -21.15 -3.39 -5.17
C ASP A 83 -21.15 -2.30 -4.08
N THR A 84 -20.09 -1.49 -4.00
CA THR A 84 -20.02 -0.35 -3.07
C THR A 84 -20.47 0.91 -3.79
N ALA A 85 -21.42 1.62 -3.21
CA ALA A 85 -21.99 2.84 -3.79
C ALA A 85 -21.07 4.06 -3.52
N TRP A 86 -19.95 4.14 -4.21
CA TRP A 86 -18.95 5.22 -4.07
C TRP A 86 -19.54 6.59 -4.43
N ASP A 87 -20.42 6.63 -5.44
CA ASP A 87 -21.14 7.82 -5.88
C ASP A 87 -22.06 8.39 -4.79
N LYS A 88 -22.80 7.51 -4.08
CA LYS A 88 -23.70 7.93 -2.99
C LYS A 88 -22.92 8.43 -1.78
N ALA A 89 -21.74 7.90 -1.55
CA ALA A 89 -20.82 8.42 -0.52
C ALA A 89 -20.14 9.73 -0.96
N GLY A 90 -20.27 10.10 -2.24
CA GLY A 90 -19.70 11.31 -2.82
C GLY A 90 -18.16 11.27 -2.85
N VAL A 91 -17.59 10.11 -3.13
CA VAL A 91 -16.15 9.87 -3.09
C VAL A 91 -15.46 10.46 -4.31
N ASP A 92 -14.49 11.34 -4.09
CA ASP A 92 -13.65 11.90 -5.15
C ASP A 92 -12.42 11.04 -5.45
N LEU A 93 -11.84 10.43 -4.41
CA LEU A 93 -10.61 9.65 -4.47
C LEU A 93 -10.72 8.38 -3.64
N VAL A 94 -10.27 7.25 -4.18
CA VAL A 94 -10.16 5.98 -3.44
C VAL A 94 -8.69 5.64 -3.20
N VAL A 95 -8.36 5.29 -1.95
CA VAL A 95 -7.11 4.63 -1.59
C VAL A 95 -7.36 3.12 -1.57
N ASP A 96 -6.91 2.41 -2.61
CA ASP A 96 -7.07 0.96 -2.70
C ASP A 96 -5.93 0.24 -1.97
N CYS A 97 -6.25 -0.36 -0.86
CA CYS A 97 -5.36 -1.15 0.00
C CYS A 97 -5.70 -2.66 -0.02
N THR A 98 -6.53 -3.10 -0.97
CA THR A 98 -6.96 -4.51 -1.07
C THR A 98 -5.83 -5.45 -1.49
N GLY A 99 -4.86 -4.94 -2.24
CA GLY A 99 -3.81 -5.76 -2.86
C GLY A 99 -4.32 -6.69 -3.96
N THR A 100 -5.59 -6.55 -4.37
CA THR A 100 -6.28 -7.43 -5.34
C THR A 100 -6.31 -6.84 -6.73
N PHE A 101 -6.70 -5.57 -6.86
CA PHE A 101 -6.91 -4.90 -8.14
C PHE A 101 -5.60 -4.29 -8.66
N LYS A 102 -5.01 -4.89 -9.69
CA LYS A 102 -3.65 -4.58 -10.17
C LYS A 102 -3.59 -4.30 -11.67
N SER A 103 -4.67 -3.79 -12.23
CA SER A 103 -4.69 -3.29 -13.60
C SER A 103 -5.71 -2.18 -13.76
N PRO A 104 -5.56 -1.29 -14.77
CA PRO A 104 -6.55 -0.26 -15.07
C PRO A 104 -7.96 -0.82 -15.28
N GLU A 105 -8.08 -1.98 -15.93
CA GLU A 105 -9.36 -2.64 -16.21
C GLU A 105 -10.03 -3.11 -14.89
N ALA A 106 -9.26 -3.64 -13.96
CA ALA A 106 -9.76 -4.06 -12.65
C ALA A 106 -10.21 -2.88 -11.78
N LEU A 107 -9.65 -1.69 -12.00
CA LEU A 107 -9.97 -0.45 -11.29
C LEU A 107 -11.07 0.36 -11.98
N ALA A 108 -11.44 0.02 -13.22
CA ALA A 108 -12.44 0.77 -14.00
C ALA A 108 -13.76 0.99 -13.25
N PRO A 109 -14.30 0.01 -12.47
CA PRO A 109 -15.58 0.20 -11.77
C PRO A 109 -15.58 1.35 -10.74
N TYR A 110 -14.44 1.85 -10.28
CA TYR A 110 -14.41 3.08 -9.48
C TYR A 110 -14.80 4.29 -10.33
N PHE A 111 -14.21 4.40 -11.52
CA PHE A 111 -14.44 5.52 -12.42
C PHE A 111 -15.88 5.51 -12.99
N ASP A 112 -16.44 4.33 -13.22
CA ASP A 112 -17.84 4.15 -13.64
C ASP A 112 -18.83 4.70 -12.61
N GLN A 113 -18.41 4.81 -11.34
CA GLN A 113 -19.18 5.39 -10.24
C GLN A 113 -18.77 6.82 -9.88
N GLY A 114 -18.04 7.50 -10.76
CA GLY A 114 -17.72 8.91 -10.60
C GLY A 114 -16.50 9.22 -9.72
N VAL A 115 -15.75 8.22 -9.25
CA VAL A 115 -14.45 8.45 -8.59
C VAL A 115 -13.47 9.05 -9.59
N ASN A 116 -12.81 10.13 -9.22
CA ASN A 116 -11.91 10.84 -10.11
C ASN A 116 -10.50 10.24 -10.14
N LYS A 117 -10.04 9.72 -9.00
CA LYS A 117 -8.68 9.20 -8.84
C LYS A 117 -8.63 7.97 -7.94
N VAL A 118 -7.69 7.08 -8.25
CA VAL A 118 -7.39 5.91 -7.41
C VAL A 118 -5.90 5.90 -7.07
N VAL A 119 -5.60 5.82 -5.77
CA VAL A 119 -4.25 5.61 -5.25
C VAL A 119 -4.15 4.16 -4.76
N VAL A 120 -3.35 3.35 -5.42
CA VAL A 120 -3.19 1.93 -5.06
C VAL A 120 -1.96 1.77 -4.15
N SER A 121 -2.13 1.13 -3.00
CA SER A 121 -1.06 0.91 -2.01
C SER A 121 0.00 -0.11 -2.45
N ALA A 122 -0.13 -0.68 -3.63
CA ALA A 122 0.77 -1.70 -4.19
C ALA A 122 1.15 -1.36 -5.64
N PRO A 123 2.33 -1.73 -6.12
CA PRO A 123 2.75 -1.39 -7.48
C PRO A 123 1.91 -2.12 -8.53
N ILE A 124 1.57 -1.41 -9.58
CA ILE A 124 0.97 -1.94 -10.81
C ILE A 124 2.05 -1.92 -11.90
N LYS A 125 2.27 -3.05 -12.54
CA LYS A 125 3.37 -3.25 -13.50
C LYS A 125 2.86 -3.49 -14.91
N GLY A 126 3.71 -3.17 -15.91
CA GLY A 126 3.43 -3.50 -17.31
C GLY A 126 2.54 -2.51 -18.03
N PHE A 127 2.31 -1.33 -17.46
CA PHE A 127 1.55 -0.25 -18.08
C PHE A 127 2.43 0.99 -18.28
N PRO A 128 2.17 1.78 -19.34
CA PRO A 128 2.89 3.02 -19.55
C PRO A 128 2.55 4.04 -18.43
N ARG A 129 3.52 4.92 -18.14
CA ARG A 129 3.43 5.90 -17.03
C ARG A 129 2.26 6.87 -17.17
N GLU A 130 1.82 7.11 -18.40
CA GLU A 130 0.66 7.95 -18.70
C GLU A 130 -0.65 7.34 -18.23
N LYS A 131 -0.71 6.00 -18.11
CA LYS A 131 -1.88 5.27 -17.60
C LYS A 131 -1.78 4.98 -16.11
N VAL A 132 -0.60 4.56 -15.65
CA VAL A 132 -0.36 4.18 -14.25
C VAL A 132 1.01 4.69 -13.84
N LEU A 133 1.04 5.61 -12.90
CA LEU A 133 2.29 6.13 -12.36
C LEU A 133 2.60 5.46 -11.01
N ASN A 134 3.69 4.70 -10.96
CA ASN A 134 4.23 4.20 -9.69
C ASN A 134 5.10 5.31 -9.08
N VAL A 135 4.65 5.89 -7.95
CA VAL A 135 5.27 7.07 -7.34
C VAL A 135 6.10 6.68 -6.12
N VAL A 136 7.30 7.23 -6.06
CA VAL A 136 8.11 7.34 -4.84
C VAL A 136 8.28 8.83 -4.55
N MET A 137 7.68 9.30 -3.47
CA MET A 137 7.73 10.71 -3.09
C MET A 137 9.18 11.19 -2.88
N GLY A 138 9.48 12.36 -3.42
CA GLY A 138 10.82 12.95 -3.40
C GLY A 138 11.78 12.39 -4.46
N VAL A 139 11.36 11.41 -5.27
CA VAL A 139 12.16 10.82 -6.35
C VAL A 139 11.53 11.09 -7.70
N ASN A 140 10.33 10.58 -7.94
CA ASN A 140 9.66 10.74 -9.25
C ASN A 140 8.23 11.30 -9.16
N ASP A 141 7.84 11.89 -8.05
CA ASP A 141 6.54 12.55 -7.89
C ASP A 141 6.35 13.73 -8.86
N HIS A 142 7.44 14.35 -9.30
CA HIS A 142 7.45 15.39 -10.35
C HIS A 142 6.96 14.89 -11.73
N GLU A 143 6.94 13.58 -11.94
CA GLU A 143 6.40 12.95 -13.16
C GLU A 143 4.86 12.91 -13.18
N TYR A 144 4.20 13.32 -12.09
CA TYR A 144 2.75 13.36 -12.04
C TYR A 144 2.20 14.46 -12.94
N GLN A 145 1.41 14.08 -13.92
CA GLN A 145 0.80 14.95 -14.95
C GLN A 145 -0.73 14.83 -14.95
N GLY A 146 -1.32 14.41 -13.82
CA GLY A 146 -2.77 14.28 -13.71
C GLY A 146 -3.31 12.87 -13.93
N GLN A 147 -2.47 11.83 -13.94
CA GLN A 147 -2.90 10.44 -14.07
C GLN A 147 -4.02 10.09 -13.08
N ASN A 148 -5.02 9.34 -13.54
CA ASN A 148 -6.14 8.93 -12.68
C ASN A 148 -5.80 7.73 -11.80
N ILE A 149 -4.79 6.94 -12.18
CA ILE A 149 -4.29 5.81 -11.40
C ILE A 149 -2.85 6.09 -11.01
N ILE A 150 -2.64 6.16 -9.69
CA ILE A 150 -1.33 6.35 -9.08
C ILE A 150 -1.11 5.18 -8.13
N THR A 151 0.13 4.76 -7.94
CA THR A 151 0.46 3.79 -6.90
C THR A 151 1.51 4.35 -5.96
N ALA A 152 1.49 3.91 -4.72
CA ALA A 152 2.52 4.20 -3.73
C ALA A 152 3.75 3.27 -3.88
N ALA A 153 3.93 2.64 -5.04
CA ALA A 153 4.97 1.65 -5.31
C ALA A 153 5.00 0.51 -4.25
N SER A 154 6.17 0.01 -3.87
CA SER A 154 6.32 -0.99 -2.82
C SER A 154 7.17 -0.47 -1.66
N CYS A 155 7.05 -1.07 -0.49
CA CYS A 155 7.85 -0.72 0.69
C CYS A 155 9.35 -0.75 0.38
N THR A 156 9.85 -1.81 -0.26
CA THR A 156 11.26 -1.91 -0.65
C THR A 156 11.64 -0.88 -1.71
N THR A 157 10.75 -0.58 -2.67
CA THR A 157 11.03 0.45 -3.68
C THR A 157 11.13 1.83 -3.05
N ASN A 158 10.24 2.17 -2.13
CA ASN A 158 10.29 3.43 -1.36
C ASN A 158 11.56 3.54 -0.50
N CYS A 159 12.07 2.41 -0.01
CA CYS A 159 13.31 2.36 0.76
C CYS A 159 14.54 2.61 -0.13
N ILE A 160 14.63 1.95 -1.28
CA ILE A 160 15.86 1.93 -2.08
C ILE A 160 15.92 3.06 -3.12
N ALA A 161 14.81 3.56 -3.64
CA ALA A 161 14.82 4.53 -4.72
C ALA A 161 15.55 5.84 -4.35
N PRO A 162 15.35 6.45 -3.17
CA PRO A 162 16.10 7.64 -2.78
C PRO A 162 17.62 7.39 -2.69
N VAL A 163 18.03 6.22 -2.22
CA VAL A 163 19.44 5.84 -2.13
C VAL A 163 20.04 5.67 -3.53
N VAL A 164 19.33 4.97 -4.41
CA VAL A 164 19.75 4.78 -5.81
C VAL A 164 19.85 6.12 -6.53
N GLU A 165 18.88 7.01 -6.31
CA GLU A 165 18.90 8.34 -6.92
C GLU A 165 20.17 9.12 -6.58
N VAL A 166 20.50 9.24 -5.28
CA VAL A 166 21.69 9.97 -4.83
C VAL A 166 22.95 9.34 -5.40
N ILE A 167 23.10 8.02 -5.31
CA ILE A 167 24.30 7.32 -5.81
C ILE A 167 24.41 7.48 -7.34
N HIS A 168 23.30 7.33 -8.04
CA HIS A 168 23.30 7.40 -9.50
C HIS A 168 23.58 8.79 -10.02
N GLN A 169 23.01 9.81 -9.39
CA GLN A 169 23.25 11.22 -9.76
C GLN A 169 24.68 11.66 -9.45
N CYS A 170 25.23 11.26 -8.31
CA CYS A 170 26.56 11.73 -7.88
C CYS A 170 27.71 10.95 -8.52
N PHE A 171 27.55 9.64 -8.74
CA PHE A 171 28.65 8.75 -9.12
C PHE A 171 28.37 7.92 -10.37
N GLY A 172 27.10 7.79 -10.76
CA GLY A 172 26.66 6.82 -11.74
C GLY A 172 26.64 5.38 -11.17
N ILE A 173 25.84 4.53 -11.79
CA ILE A 173 25.77 3.10 -11.45
C ILE A 173 26.05 2.29 -12.71
N ALA A 174 27.18 1.56 -12.70
CA ALA A 174 27.51 0.61 -13.77
C ALA A 174 26.77 -0.71 -13.60
N HIS A 175 26.85 -1.30 -12.40
CA HIS A 175 26.13 -2.52 -11.99
C HIS A 175 25.88 -2.48 -10.48
N GLY A 176 24.81 -3.17 -10.04
CA GLY A 176 24.46 -3.26 -8.64
C GLY A 176 23.73 -4.55 -8.27
N SER A 177 23.88 -4.97 -7.04
CA SER A 177 23.06 -6.02 -6.44
C SER A 177 22.53 -5.53 -5.10
N MET A 178 21.24 -5.74 -4.85
CA MET A 178 20.64 -5.40 -3.57
C MET A 178 20.20 -6.67 -2.83
N THR A 179 20.39 -6.66 -1.51
CA THR A 179 19.81 -7.66 -0.62
C THR A 179 18.88 -6.94 0.37
N THR A 180 17.61 -7.28 0.34
CA THR A 180 16.62 -6.75 1.27
C THR A 180 16.51 -7.69 2.46
N ILE A 181 16.88 -7.24 3.65
CA ILE A 181 16.50 -7.89 4.90
C ILE A 181 15.13 -7.33 5.25
N HIS A 182 14.11 -8.17 5.26
CA HIS A 182 12.72 -7.72 5.30
C HIS A 182 11.96 -8.44 6.41
N ASP A 183 11.21 -7.70 7.18
CA ASP A 183 10.29 -8.27 8.16
C ASP A 183 9.25 -9.19 7.52
N MET A 184 8.58 -9.97 8.35
CA MET A 184 7.50 -10.85 7.92
C MET A 184 6.28 -10.03 7.46
N THR A 185 5.62 -10.54 6.43
CA THR A 185 4.32 -10.03 5.97
C THR A 185 3.34 -11.20 5.85
N ASN A 186 2.09 -10.93 5.50
CA ASN A 186 1.06 -11.96 5.29
C ASN A 186 1.41 -13.02 4.22
N THR A 187 2.53 -12.85 3.52
CA THR A 187 3.03 -13.86 2.56
C THR A 187 3.88 -14.95 3.21
N GLN A 188 4.26 -14.79 4.47
CA GLN A 188 4.91 -15.79 5.30
C GLN A 188 3.88 -16.43 6.22
N SER A 189 4.05 -17.72 6.50
CA SER A 189 3.26 -18.45 7.48
C SER A 189 3.94 -18.50 8.84
N ILE A 190 3.14 -18.55 9.90
CA ILE A 190 3.65 -18.70 11.29
C ILE A 190 4.26 -20.09 11.45
N ILE A 191 3.62 -21.13 10.90
CA ILE A 191 4.08 -22.52 10.86
C ILE A 191 4.19 -22.98 9.41
N ASP A 192 4.81 -24.13 9.19
CA ASP A 192 4.96 -24.74 7.86
C ASP A 192 3.59 -24.90 7.17
N GLN A 193 3.48 -24.42 5.93
CA GLN A 193 2.27 -24.60 5.11
C GLN A 193 2.61 -24.66 3.62
N TYR A 194 1.66 -25.13 2.83
CA TYR A 194 1.84 -25.22 1.37
C TYR A 194 2.08 -23.85 0.73
N HIS A 195 3.15 -23.78 -0.07
CA HIS A 195 3.46 -22.63 -0.90
C HIS A 195 4.21 -23.08 -2.16
N LYS A 196 3.94 -22.43 -3.30
CA LYS A 196 4.61 -22.76 -4.59
C LYS A 196 6.12 -22.54 -4.56
N ASP A 197 6.61 -21.56 -3.81
CA ASP A 197 8.03 -21.39 -3.49
C ASP A 197 8.30 -22.09 -2.17
N LEU A 198 8.99 -23.24 -2.21
CA LEU A 198 9.22 -24.10 -1.05
C LEU A 198 10.01 -23.39 0.07
N ARG A 199 10.78 -22.35 -0.25
CA ARG A 199 11.45 -21.52 0.75
C ARG A 199 10.44 -20.78 1.63
N ARG A 200 9.32 -20.33 1.05
CA ARG A 200 8.21 -19.67 1.76
C ARG A 200 7.24 -20.63 2.42
N ALA A 201 7.39 -21.93 2.21
CA ALA A 201 6.60 -22.97 2.87
C ALA A 201 7.01 -23.18 4.33
N ARG A 202 8.13 -22.62 4.76
CA ARG A 202 8.70 -22.77 6.09
C ARG A 202 8.19 -21.72 7.06
N ALA A 203 8.20 -22.07 8.36
CA ALA A 203 7.79 -21.20 9.46
C ALA A 203 8.61 -19.90 9.48
N GLY A 204 7.98 -18.79 9.18
CA GLY A 204 8.61 -17.49 9.09
C GLY A 204 9.08 -16.96 10.44
N SER A 205 8.42 -17.38 11.55
CA SER A 205 8.74 -16.96 12.89
C SER A 205 10.05 -17.57 13.47
N MET A 206 10.63 -18.55 12.77
CA MET A 206 11.77 -19.33 13.31
C MET A 206 13.02 -19.29 12.41
N SER A 207 12.91 -18.79 11.19
CA SER A 207 13.97 -18.96 10.19
C SER A 207 14.16 -17.73 9.32
N LEU A 208 15.36 -17.58 8.81
CA LEU A 208 15.63 -16.70 7.68
C LEU A 208 15.06 -17.35 6.42
N ILE A 209 14.26 -16.62 5.67
CA ILE A 209 13.63 -17.15 4.44
C ILE A 209 14.16 -16.37 3.22
N PRO A 210 15.17 -16.91 2.50
CA PRO A 210 15.61 -16.34 1.24
C PRO A 210 14.48 -16.43 0.20
N THR A 211 14.25 -15.35 -0.53
CA THR A 211 13.21 -15.31 -1.55
C THR A 211 13.54 -14.29 -2.64
N SER A 212 12.80 -14.33 -3.73
CA SER A 212 12.90 -13.31 -4.76
C SER A 212 12.24 -12.00 -4.31
N THR A 213 12.70 -10.90 -4.87
CA THR A 213 12.06 -9.59 -4.73
C THR A 213 11.75 -9.00 -6.11
N GLY A 214 10.58 -8.42 -6.26
CA GLY A 214 10.22 -7.67 -7.46
C GLY A 214 10.78 -6.25 -7.47
N SER A 215 11.43 -5.81 -6.41
CA SER A 215 11.87 -4.42 -6.25
C SER A 215 13.09 -4.09 -7.10
N ALA A 216 13.95 -5.08 -7.40
CA ALA A 216 15.05 -4.89 -8.35
C ALA A 216 14.53 -4.54 -9.77
N THR A 217 13.41 -5.14 -10.17
CA THR A 217 12.72 -4.76 -11.43
C THR A 217 12.00 -3.43 -11.27
N ALA A 218 11.30 -3.21 -10.15
CA ALA A 218 10.53 -2.00 -9.91
C ALA A 218 11.41 -0.75 -9.88
N ILE A 219 12.64 -0.83 -9.38
CA ILE A 219 13.58 0.29 -9.40
C ILE A 219 13.94 0.70 -10.83
N THR A 220 13.94 -0.22 -11.79
CA THR A 220 14.20 0.08 -13.20
C THR A 220 12.98 0.64 -13.94
N GLU A 221 11.80 0.64 -13.33
CA GLU A 221 10.65 1.38 -13.80
C GLU A 221 10.75 2.86 -13.41
N ILE A 222 11.42 3.16 -12.28
CA ILE A 222 11.69 4.53 -11.82
C ILE A 222 12.93 5.10 -12.53
N PHE A 223 13.98 4.28 -12.66
CA PHE A 223 15.24 4.63 -13.34
C PHE A 223 15.45 3.70 -14.56
N PRO A 224 14.84 4.00 -15.73
CA PRO A 224 14.90 3.12 -16.90
C PRO A 224 16.31 2.82 -17.40
N GLU A 225 17.25 3.76 -17.21
CA GLU A 225 18.65 3.65 -17.59
C GLU A 225 19.43 2.59 -16.78
N LEU A 226 18.86 2.15 -15.65
CA LEU A 226 19.42 1.09 -14.82
C LEU A 226 18.88 -0.30 -15.17
N LYS A 227 18.08 -0.41 -16.24
CA LYS A 227 17.53 -1.69 -16.70
C LYS A 227 18.66 -2.64 -17.09
N GLY A 228 18.64 -3.85 -16.50
CA GLY A 228 19.68 -4.86 -16.70
C GLY A 228 20.96 -4.64 -15.88
N LYS A 229 21.08 -3.52 -15.16
CA LYS A 229 22.27 -3.22 -14.33
C LYS A 229 22.08 -3.56 -12.86
N ILE A 230 20.82 -3.68 -12.39
CA ILE A 230 20.53 -3.97 -10.98
C ILE A 230 19.75 -5.28 -10.88
N ASN A 231 20.20 -6.14 -9.99
CA ASN A 231 19.47 -7.32 -9.56
C ASN A 231 19.29 -7.32 -8.03
N GLY A 232 18.53 -8.29 -7.50
CA GLY A 232 18.35 -8.35 -6.05
C GLY A 232 17.63 -9.59 -5.56
N VAL A 233 17.84 -9.84 -4.27
CA VAL A 233 17.18 -10.90 -3.50
C VAL A 233 16.61 -10.31 -2.21
N ALA A 234 15.69 -11.04 -1.59
CA ALA A 234 15.17 -10.70 -0.26
C ALA A 234 15.41 -11.87 0.70
N VAL A 235 15.63 -11.52 1.96
CA VAL A 235 15.62 -12.47 3.08
C VAL A 235 14.56 -12.00 4.06
N ARG A 236 13.52 -12.80 4.28
CA ARG A 236 12.51 -12.52 5.31
C ARG A 236 13.03 -12.95 6.66
N VAL A 237 12.80 -12.12 7.66
CA VAL A 237 13.30 -12.30 9.03
C VAL A 237 12.18 -12.03 10.03
N PRO A 238 12.14 -12.75 11.17
CA PRO A 238 11.16 -12.52 12.23
C PRO A 238 11.62 -11.39 13.16
N LEU A 239 11.82 -10.21 12.60
CA LEU A 239 12.24 -9.03 13.35
C LEU A 239 11.23 -7.90 13.13
N GLU A 240 11.03 -7.12 14.16
CA GLU A 240 10.41 -5.82 14.05
C GLU A 240 11.49 -4.84 13.58
N ILE A 241 11.38 -4.43 12.32
CA ILE A 241 12.28 -3.44 11.75
C ILE A 241 11.48 -2.23 11.30
N GLY A 242 12.06 -1.08 11.53
CA GLY A 242 11.65 0.14 10.88
C GLY A 242 12.09 0.14 9.41
N ARG A 243 12.02 1.28 8.77
CA ARG A 243 12.66 1.50 7.48
C ARG A 243 14.16 1.30 7.58
N ALA A 244 14.86 1.32 6.42
CA ALA A 244 16.29 1.23 6.40
C ALA A 244 16.90 2.02 7.58
N HIS A 245 17.41 1.30 8.53
CA HIS A 245 18.26 1.92 9.54
C HIS A 245 19.58 2.24 8.84
N VAL A 246 19.84 3.49 8.63
CA VAL A 246 21.11 4.01 8.18
C VAL A 246 21.86 4.45 9.43
#